data_843286ea0162b1c4603eb64a9306aa80
#
_entry.id   843286ea0162b1c4603eb64a9306aa80
#
_cell.length_a   1.000
_cell.length_b   1.000
_cell.length_c   1.000
_cell.angle_alpha   90.00
_cell.angle_beta   90.00
_cell.angle_gamma   90.00
#
_symmetry.space_group_name_H-M   'P 1'
#
loop_
_entity.id
_entity.type
_entity.pdbx_description
1 polymer ?
#
loop_
_entity_poly.entity_id
_entity_poly.type
_entity_poly.pdbx_seq_one_letter_code
_entity_poly.pdbx_strand_id
1 'polypeptide(L)'
;MTEPLSTRPVLLQLHHVSVAGANRAPRLSNISLSMQAGERLALIGPNGSGKSTLLRVLTSELGTTTGYIHLNGQPLNSLSRHERAKRIAILAQNDTPDLRLRVAEYVALGRIPHHGFSTPANDRQLIEEALDDTGLLPLRHRLLGTLSGGERQRAALARAFAQTPQLLLLDEPTNHLDPLARAQLLSLVRKRGISTLAVLHDLPLITPFADRVAVLQQGTLLRWGTPAHALSADCVKSVFGMESFTVSHPINGSPIRIFEAPELH
;
A
#
# COMPACT_ATOMS: atom_id res chain seq x y z
N MET A 1 6.76 22.50 6.28
CA MET A 1 6.13 22.75 4.96
C MET A 1 6.59 21.62 4.05
N THR A 2 5.71 20.73 3.62
CA THR A 2 6.02 19.66 2.65
C THR A 2 5.96 20.25 1.24
N GLU A 3 7.01 20.02 0.42
CA GLU A 3 7.01 20.40 -1.00
C GLU A 3 5.77 19.85 -1.73
N PRO A 4 5.21 20.63 -2.68
CA PRO A 4 4.10 20.15 -3.49
C PRO A 4 4.51 18.90 -4.28
N LEU A 5 3.61 17.91 -4.40
CA LEU A 5 3.89 16.62 -5.06
C LEU A 5 4.48 16.79 -6.47
N SER A 6 4.05 17.82 -7.23
CA SER A 6 4.50 18.05 -8.61
C SER A 6 6.00 18.34 -8.77
N THR A 7 6.71 18.71 -7.70
CA THR A 7 8.15 19.02 -7.71
C THR A 7 9.04 17.89 -7.21
N ARG A 8 8.44 16.82 -6.68
CA ARG A 8 9.20 15.69 -6.11
C ARG A 8 9.70 14.74 -7.20
N PRO A 9 10.83 14.07 -6.96
CA PRO A 9 11.35 13.10 -7.94
C PRO A 9 10.40 11.91 -8.11
N VAL A 10 10.38 11.34 -9.31
CA VAL A 10 9.65 10.11 -9.60
C VAL A 10 10.33 8.94 -8.90
N LEU A 11 9.62 8.28 -7.99
CA LEU A 11 10.10 7.10 -7.29
C LEU A 11 9.82 5.81 -8.06
N LEU A 12 8.58 5.62 -8.51
CA LEU A 12 8.14 4.42 -9.23
C LEU A 12 7.57 4.81 -10.59
N GLN A 13 8.01 4.11 -11.63
CA GLN A 13 7.51 4.30 -12.98
C GLN A 13 7.24 2.94 -13.63
N LEU A 14 6.03 2.75 -14.11
CA LEU A 14 5.62 1.63 -14.95
C LEU A 14 5.35 2.17 -16.36
N HIS A 15 5.86 1.49 -17.37
CA HIS A 15 5.69 1.88 -18.77
C HIS A 15 5.28 0.67 -19.61
N HIS A 16 4.04 0.68 -20.10
CA HIS A 16 3.43 -0.36 -20.93
C HIS A 16 3.58 -1.78 -20.36
N VAL A 17 3.49 -1.92 -19.03
CA VAL A 17 3.67 -3.19 -18.33
C VAL A 17 2.52 -4.13 -18.63
N SER A 18 2.85 -5.33 -19.13
CA SER A 18 1.90 -6.43 -19.30
C SER A 18 2.40 -7.70 -18.62
N VAL A 19 1.48 -8.54 -18.17
CA VAL A 19 1.75 -9.83 -17.53
C VAL A 19 0.88 -10.90 -18.16
N ALA A 20 1.47 -11.97 -18.65
CA ALA A 20 0.74 -13.11 -19.20
C ALA A 20 -0.13 -13.79 -18.14
N GLY A 21 -1.28 -14.24 -18.55
CA GLY A 21 -2.17 -15.07 -17.73
C GLY A 21 -2.32 -16.49 -18.29
N ALA A 22 -3.10 -17.31 -17.62
CA ALA A 22 -3.52 -18.59 -18.16
C ALA A 22 -4.46 -18.36 -19.37
N ASN A 23 -4.47 -19.31 -20.33
CA ASN A 23 -5.39 -19.31 -21.46
C ASN A 23 -5.35 -18.06 -22.35
N ARG A 24 -4.15 -17.47 -22.57
CA ARG A 24 -3.92 -16.29 -23.41
C ARG A 24 -4.54 -14.96 -22.94
N ALA A 25 -5.38 -14.96 -21.92
CA ALA A 25 -5.90 -13.71 -21.36
C ALA A 25 -4.82 -13.08 -20.46
N PRO A 26 -4.37 -11.82 -20.69
CA PRO A 26 -3.37 -11.17 -19.87
C PRO A 26 -3.93 -10.91 -18.47
N ARG A 27 -3.07 -11.09 -17.43
CA ARG A 27 -3.40 -10.68 -16.05
C ARG A 27 -3.30 -9.16 -15.89
N LEU A 28 -2.34 -8.55 -16.60
CA LEU A 28 -2.20 -7.11 -16.75
C LEU A 28 -1.91 -6.81 -18.21
N SER A 29 -2.48 -5.71 -18.72
CA SER A 29 -2.33 -5.26 -20.10
C SER A 29 -2.03 -3.77 -20.14
N ASN A 30 -0.83 -3.43 -20.64
CA ASN A 30 -0.44 -2.06 -20.98
C ASN A 30 -0.58 -1.06 -19.82
N ILE A 31 -0.16 -1.45 -18.61
CA ILE A 31 -0.22 -0.57 -17.44
C ILE A 31 0.90 0.47 -17.51
N SER A 32 0.52 1.74 -17.52
CA SER A 32 1.46 2.87 -17.43
C SER A 32 1.01 3.81 -16.32
N LEU A 33 1.86 4.01 -15.32
CA LEU A 33 1.65 4.96 -14.23
C LEU A 33 2.98 5.40 -13.63
N SER A 34 2.97 6.50 -12.92
CA SER A 34 4.13 6.98 -12.17
C SER A 34 3.71 7.40 -10.77
N MET A 35 4.63 7.30 -9.82
CA MET A 35 4.45 7.67 -8.42
C MET A 35 5.66 8.48 -7.96
N GLN A 36 5.41 9.56 -7.25
CA GLN A 36 6.45 10.46 -6.74
C GLN A 36 6.92 10.04 -5.34
N ALA A 37 8.10 10.50 -4.94
CA ALA A 37 8.60 10.25 -3.60
C ALA A 37 7.66 10.87 -2.54
N GLY A 38 7.33 10.07 -1.51
CA GLY A 38 6.39 10.46 -0.45
C GLY A 38 4.91 10.49 -0.85
N GLU A 39 4.57 10.06 -2.07
CA GLU A 39 3.19 9.95 -2.56
C GLU A 39 2.51 8.69 -2.01
N ARG A 40 1.21 8.79 -1.74
CA ARG A 40 0.34 7.66 -1.37
C ARG A 40 -0.62 7.39 -2.52
N LEU A 41 -0.43 6.25 -3.16
CA LEU A 41 -1.24 5.77 -4.26
C LEU A 41 -2.20 4.69 -3.77
N ALA A 42 -3.51 4.90 -3.91
CA ALA A 42 -4.49 3.84 -3.74
C ALA A 42 -4.69 3.09 -5.06
N LEU A 43 -4.54 1.78 -5.03
CA LEU A 43 -4.85 0.87 -6.13
C LEU A 43 -6.18 0.20 -5.84
N ILE A 44 -7.18 0.48 -6.67
CA ILE A 44 -8.56 0.00 -6.48
C ILE A 44 -9.10 -0.71 -7.72
N GLY A 45 -10.20 -1.39 -7.57
CA GLY A 45 -10.89 -2.11 -8.66
C GLY A 45 -11.58 -3.37 -8.14
N PRO A 46 -12.45 -3.98 -8.95
CA PRO A 46 -13.16 -5.22 -8.61
C PRO A 46 -12.20 -6.38 -8.29
N ASN A 47 -12.73 -7.45 -7.70
CA ASN A 47 -11.97 -8.70 -7.54
C ASN A 47 -11.56 -9.23 -8.92
N GLY A 48 -10.34 -9.74 -9.03
CA GLY A 48 -9.78 -10.21 -10.29
C GLY A 48 -9.31 -9.11 -11.25
N SER A 49 -9.36 -7.82 -10.89
CA SER A 49 -8.92 -6.71 -11.77
C SER A 49 -7.40 -6.62 -12.00
N GLY A 50 -6.58 -7.42 -11.27
CA GLY A 50 -5.13 -7.45 -11.45
C GLY A 50 -4.32 -6.76 -10.33
N LYS A 51 -4.95 -6.26 -9.27
CA LYS A 51 -4.28 -5.54 -8.17
C LYS A 51 -3.15 -6.35 -7.52
N SER A 52 -3.44 -7.55 -7.05
CA SER A 52 -2.42 -8.43 -6.43
C SER A 52 -1.37 -8.90 -7.45
N THR A 53 -1.74 -9.02 -8.74
CA THR A 53 -0.76 -9.28 -9.81
C THR A 53 0.23 -8.14 -9.93
N LEU A 54 -0.23 -6.88 -9.86
CA LEU A 54 0.66 -5.72 -9.91
C LEU A 54 1.60 -5.69 -8.70
N LEU A 55 1.11 -5.96 -7.47
CA LEU A 55 1.97 -6.06 -6.29
C LEU A 55 3.03 -7.14 -6.45
N ARG A 56 2.65 -8.34 -6.94
CA ARG A 56 3.58 -9.46 -7.18
C ARG A 56 4.63 -9.16 -8.26
N VAL A 57 4.32 -8.30 -9.22
CA VAL A 57 5.30 -7.80 -10.19
C VAL A 57 6.28 -6.84 -9.50
N LEU A 58 5.80 -5.95 -8.66
CA LEU A 58 6.64 -5.01 -7.91
C LEU A 58 7.56 -5.71 -6.90
N THR A 59 7.12 -6.83 -6.31
CA THR A 59 7.97 -7.69 -5.46
C THR A 59 8.87 -8.63 -6.28
N SER A 60 8.70 -8.65 -7.61
CA SER A 60 9.37 -9.56 -8.55
C SER A 60 9.09 -11.06 -8.29
N GLU A 61 7.94 -11.36 -7.74
CA GLU A 61 7.41 -12.73 -7.70
C GLU A 61 6.86 -13.15 -9.06
N LEU A 62 6.47 -12.18 -9.88
CA LEU A 62 6.05 -12.36 -11.27
C LEU A 62 6.88 -11.47 -12.18
N GLY A 63 7.28 -12.02 -13.34
CA GLY A 63 7.92 -11.27 -14.40
C GLY A 63 6.91 -10.51 -15.27
N THR A 64 7.38 -9.44 -15.92
CA THR A 64 6.63 -8.75 -16.96
C THR A 64 6.80 -9.47 -18.31
N THR A 65 5.75 -9.51 -19.11
CA THR A 65 5.83 -10.02 -20.50
C THR A 65 6.34 -8.92 -21.45
N THR A 66 5.87 -7.68 -21.22
CA THR A 66 6.30 -6.50 -21.96
C THR A 66 6.39 -5.31 -21.01
N GLY A 67 7.03 -4.23 -21.47
CA GLY A 67 7.20 -3.01 -20.72
C GLY A 67 8.34 -3.08 -19.70
N TYR A 68 8.50 -2.01 -18.94
CA TYR A 68 9.54 -1.91 -17.92
C TYR A 68 9.03 -1.19 -16.66
N ILE A 69 9.72 -1.46 -15.55
CA ILE A 69 9.46 -0.82 -14.26
C ILE A 69 10.78 -0.24 -13.76
N HIS A 70 10.75 1.02 -13.39
CA HIS A 70 11.86 1.70 -12.73
C HIS A 70 11.50 2.04 -11.28
N LEU A 71 12.43 1.80 -10.37
CA LEU A 71 12.37 2.27 -9.00
C LEU A 71 13.54 3.24 -8.78
N ASN A 72 13.21 4.48 -8.48
CA ASN A 72 14.19 5.57 -8.32
C ASN A 72 15.16 5.67 -9.52
N GLY A 73 14.60 5.62 -10.74
CA GLY A 73 15.34 5.69 -12.00
C GLY A 73 16.09 4.42 -12.41
N GLN A 74 16.14 3.38 -11.55
CA GLN A 74 16.82 2.12 -11.85
C GLN A 74 15.82 1.05 -12.31
N PRO A 75 16.13 0.25 -13.35
CA PRO A 75 15.28 -0.87 -13.75
C PRO A 75 15.09 -1.85 -12.59
N LEU A 76 13.82 -2.17 -12.26
CA LEU A 76 13.50 -3.05 -11.13
C LEU A 76 14.10 -4.46 -11.30
N ASN A 77 14.16 -4.95 -12.52
CA ASN A 77 14.72 -6.27 -12.85
C ASN A 77 16.26 -6.32 -12.77
N SER A 78 16.96 -5.17 -12.77
CA SER A 78 18.40 -5.11 -12.55
C SER A 78 18.79 -5.18 -11.07
N LEU A 79 17.86 -4.93 -10.17
CA LEU A 79 18.11 -5.01 -8.74
C LEU A 79 18.17 -6.47 -8.29
N SER A 80 19.18 -6.84 -7.53
CA SER A 80 19.24 -8.12 -6.84
C SER A 80 18.05 -8.26 -5.86
N ARG A 81 17.71 -9.50 -5.50
CA ARG A 81 16.66 -9.78 -4.49
C ARG A 81 16.91 -9.03 -3.18
N HIS A 82 18.17 -8.96 -2.77
CA HIS A 82 18.59 -8.29 -1.55
C HIS A 82 18.43 -6.75 -1.65
N GLU A 83 18.85 -6.14 -2.77
CA GLU A 83 18.68 -4.69 -2.99
C GLU A 83 17.21 -4.28 -3.05
N ARG A 84 16.35 -5.10 -3.70
CA ARG A 84 14.91 -4.86 -3.67
C ARG A 84 14.35 -4.95 -2.25
N ALA A 85 14.75 -5.98 -1.49
CA ALA A 85 14.30 -6.13 -0.10
C ALA A 85 14.74 -4.97 0.81
N LYS A 86 15.80 -4.24 0.50
CA LYS A 86 16.15 -2.99 1.20
C LYS A 86 15.24 -1.82 0.82
N ARG A 87 14.68 -1.80 -0.38
CA ARG A 87 13.97 -0.65 -0.95
C ARG A 87 12.45 -0.78 -0.91
N ILE A 88 11.94 -2.01 -0.95
CA ILE A 88 10.50 -2.31 -0.98
C ILE A 88 10.15 -3.17 0.21
N ALA A 89 9.24 -2.68 1.05
CA ALA A 89 8.58 -3.47 2.08
C ALA A 89 7.16 -3.82 1.63
N ILE A 90 6.69 -4.99 2.04
CA ILE A 90 5.30 -5.40 1.81
C ILE A 90 4.63 -5.83 3.12
N LEU A 91 3.42 -5.32 3.33
CA LEU A 91 2.46 -5.87 4.25
C LEU A 91 1.47 -6.69 3.42
N ALA A 92 1.68 -8.01 3.42
CA ALA A 92 0.87 -8.95 2.64
C ALA A 92 -0.45 -9.26 3.35
N GLN A 93 -1.49 -9.56 2.57
CA GLN A 93 -2.81 -9.94 3.07
C GLN A 93 -2.77 -11.17 3.99
N ASN A 94 -1.93 -12.16 3.65
CA ASN A 94 -1.82 -13.44 4.36
C ASN A 94 -0.45 -13.57 5.04
N ASP A 95 -0.10 -12.62 5.91
CA ASP A 95 1.08 -12.77 6.75
C ASP A 95 0.76 -13.72 7.92
N THR A 96 1.47 -14.85 7.99
CA THR A 96 1.31 -15.86 9.04
C THR A 96 2.57 -15.93 9.90
N PRO A 97 2.78 -14.96 10.82
CA PRO A 97 3.95 -14.95 11.67
C PRO A 97 3.93 -16.09 12.70
N ASP A 98 5.09 -16.49 13.17
CA ASP A 98 5.17 -17.36 14.34
C ASP A 98 4.64 -16.60 15.57
N LEU A 99 3.50 -17.03 16.08
CA LEU A 99 2.81 -16.40 17.20
C LEU A 99 3.57 -16.50 18.55
N ARG A 100 4.63 -17.31 18.61
CA ARG A 100 5.52 -17.47 19.77
C ARG A 100 6.59 -16.37 19.84
N LEU A 101 6.81 -15.62 18.76
CA LEU A 101 7.74 -14.49 18.79
C LEU A 101 7.20 -13.36 19.67
N ARG A 102 8.10 -12.65 20.34
CA ARG A 102 7.78 -11.38 20.96
C ARG A 102 7.61 -10.31 19.89
N VAL A 103 6.82 -9.29 20.20
CA VAL A 103 6.56 -8.16 19.27
C VAL A 103 7.87 -7.55 18.77
N ALA A 104 8.84 -7.27 19.66
CA ALA A 104 10.13 -6.71 19.27
C ALA A 104 10.94 -7.66 18.36
N GLU A 105 10.91 -8.96 18.61
CA GLU A 105 11.57 -9.97 17.78
C GLU A 105 10.98 -10.03 16.39
N TYR A 106 9.65 -10.00 16.30
CA TYR A 106 8.95 -9.97 15.02
C TYR A 106 9.26 -8.69 14.21
N VAL A 107 9.25 -7.52 14.86
CA VAL A 107 9.59 -6.25 14.20
C VAL A 107 11.05 -6.24 13.75
N ALA A 108 11.96 -6.86 14.51
CA ALA A 108 13.36 -7.00 14.15
C ALA A 108 13.59 -7.79 12.86
N LEU A 109 12.65 -8.68 12.44
CA LEU A 109 12.72 -9.36 11.14
C LEU A 109 12.73 -8.37 9.97
N GLY A 110 12.17 -7.17 10.13
CA GLY A 110 12.25 -6.09 9.15
C GLY A 110 13.69 -5.64 8.87
N ARG A 111 14.64 -5.90 9.78
CA ARG A 111 16.05 -5.54 9.60
C ARG A 111 16.88 -6.58 8.84
N ILE A 112 16.32 -7.78 8.57
CA ILE A 112 17.05 -8.86 7.85
C ILE A 112 17.70 -8.37 6.55
N PRO A 113 17.05 -7.56 5.68
CA PRO A 113 17.69 -7.08 4.45
C PRO A 113 18.90 -6.17 4.69
N HIS A 114 19.07 -5.65 5.90
CA HIS A 114 20.18 -4.75 6.26
C HIS A 114 21.29 -5.45 7.03
N HIS A 115 21.17 -6.76 7.29
CA HIS A 115 22.18 -7.53 8.00
C HIS A 115 23.54 -7.45 7.29
N GLY A 116 24.58 -7.13 8.05
CA GLY A 116 25.93 -6.90 7.51
C GLY A 116 26.19 -5.49 6.95
N PHE A 117 25.16 -4.63 6.88
CA PHE A 117 25.26 -3.25 6.39
C PHE A 117 24.85 -2.21 7.44
N SER A 118 24.23 -2.63 8.52
CA SER A 118 23.79 -1.79 9.64
C SER A 118 24.46 -2.24 10.93
N THR A 119 24.67 -1.30 11.85
CA THR A 119 25.16 -1.64 13.18
C THR A 119 24.04 -2.14 14.09
N PRO A 120 24.34 -3.01 15.09
CA PRO A 120 23.33 -3.45 16.05
C PRO A 120 22.65 -2.30 16.82
N ALA A 121 23.36 -1.20 17.05
CA ALA A 121 22.82 -0.01 17.73
C ALA A 121 21.80 0.71 16.84
N ASN A 122 22.11 0.92 15.56
CA ASN A 122 21.19 1.52 14.59
C ASN A 122 19.96 0.64 14.36
N ASP A 123 20.11 -0.68 14.27
CA ASP A 123 18.97 -1.58 14.11
C ASP A 123 18.04 -1.54 15.33
N ARG A 124 18.57 -1.50 16.55
CA ARG A 124 17.77 -1.32 17.77
C ARG A 124 16.99 -0.02 17.76
N GLN A 125 17.63 1.08 17.40
CA GLN A 125 16.97 2.39 17.30
C GLN A 125 15.81 2.35 16.32
N LEU A 126 16.01 1.83 15.10
CA LEU A 126 14.98 1.76 14.06
C LEU A 126 13.81 0.83 14.43
N ILE A 127 14.08 -0.24 15.18
CA ILE A 127 13.04 -1.13 15.74
C ILE A 127 12.22 -0.38 16.79
N GLU A 128 12.86 0.35 17.70
CA GLU A 128 12.18 1.13 18.75
C GLU A 128 11.34 2.26 18.14
N GLU A 129 11.87 2.98 17.15
CA GLU A 129 11.12 3.99 16.40
C GLU A 129 9.88 3.40 15.71
N ALA A 130 10.02 2.24 15.06
CA ALA A 130 8.90 1.58 14.40
C ALA A 130 7.82 1.10 15.39
N LEU A 131 8.23 0.64 16.57
CA LEU A 131 7.32 0.26 17.66
C LEU A 131 6.59 1.48 18.23
N ASP A 132 7.29 2.59 18.42
CA ASP A 132 6.71 3.85 18.92
C ASP A 132 5.72 4.43 17.91
N ASP A 133 6.11 4.55 16.65
CA ASP A 133 5.25 5.03 15.56
C ASP A 133 3.93 4.27 15.45
N THR A 134 3.92 2.99 15.79
CA THR A 134 2.73 2.12 15.74
C THR A 134 2.03 1.95 17.09
N GLY A 135 2.53 2.62 18.15
CA GLY A 135 1.97 2.56 19.50
C GLY A 135 2.15 1.19 20.16
N LEU A 136 3.19 0.43 19.76
CA LEU A 136 3.44 -0.92 20.27
C LEU A 136 4.63 -1.00 21.23
N LEU A 137 5.31 0.11 21.50
CA LEU A 137 6.46 0.13 22.40
C LEU A 137 6.15 -0.47 23.79
N PRO A 138 4.99 -0.19 24.42
CA PRO A 138 4.61 -0.83 25.71
C PRO A 138 4.39 -2.34 25.61
N LEU A 139 4.10 -2.85 24.40
CA LEU A 139 3.79 -4.26 24.16
C LEU A 139 4.99 -5.06 23.61
N ARG A 140 6.18 -4.45 23.51
CA ARG A 140 7.36 -5.00 22.83
C ARG A 140 7.79 -6.40 23.33
N HIS A 141 7.52 -6.72 24.59
CA HIS A 141 7.88 -8.01 25.21
C HIS A 141 6.74 -9.04 25.19
N ARG A 142 5.53 -8.66 24.76
CA ARG A 142 4.41 -9.59 24.65
C ARG A 142 4.59 -10.54 23.46
N LEU A 143 4.02 -11.74 23.58
CA LEU A 143 3.97 -12.67 22.45
C LEU A 143 2.93 -12.20 21.42
N LEU A 144 3.21 -12.37 20.14
CA LEU A 144 2.28 -12.03 19.06
C LEU A 144 0.92 -12.73 19.20
N GLY A 145 0.91 -13.96 19.67
CA GLY A 145 -0.30 -14.75 19.89
C GLY A 145 -1.24 -14.15 20.94
N THR A 146 -0.75 -13.27 21.83
CA THR A 146 -1.56 -12.60 22.85
C THR A 146 -2.13 -11.25 22.41
N LEU A 147 -1.79 -10.79 21.20
CA LEU A 147 -2.25 -9.54 20.66
C LEU A 147 -3.64 -9.69 20.03
N SER A 148 -4.43 -8.60 20.07
CA SER A 148 -5.64 -8.46 19.26
C SER A 148 -5.31 -8.44 17.76
N GLY A 149 -6.32 -8.63 16.90
CA GLY A 149 -6.14 -8.55 15.45
C GLY A 149 -5.56 -7.21 14.99
N GLY A 150 -6.07 -6.10 15.54
CA GLY A 150 -5.57 -4.76 15.24
C GLY A 150 -4.13 -4.52 15.75
N GLU A 151 -3.77 -5.04 16.93
CA GLU A 151 -2.40 -4.97 17.43
C GLU A 151 -1.44 -5.79 16.56
N ARG A 152 -1.85 -6.99 16.12
CA ARG A 152 -1.04 -7.80 15.19
C ARG A 152 -0.83 -7.09 13.85
N GLN A 153 -1.87 -6.46 13.32
CA GLN A 153 -1.76 -5.68 12.08
C GLN A 153 -0.81 -4.50 12.24
N ARG A 154 -0.86 -3.79 13.38
CA ARG A 154 0.13 -2.75 13.70
C ARG A 154 1.54 -3.31 13.87
N ALA A 155 1.71 -4.52 14.41
CA ALA A 155 3.02 -5.18 14.50
C ALA A 155 3.59 -5.52 13.11
N ALA A 156 2.75 -6.00 12.18
CA ALA A 156 3.15 -6.22 10.80
C ALA A 156 3.54 -4.91 10.10
N LEU A 157 2.83 -3.81 10.37
CA LEU A 157 3.19 -2.49 9.87
C LEU A 157 4.51 -1.99 10.48
N ALA A 158 4.72 -2.19 11.80
CA ALA A 158 5.99 -1.85 12.47
C ALA A 158 7.18 -2.61 11.87
N ARG A 159 7.02 -3.90 11.56
CA ARG A 159 8.05 -4.68 10.85
C ARG A 159 8.38 -4.06 9.48
N ALA A 160 7.37 -3.64 8.73
CA ALA A 160 7.58 -2.98 7.44
C ALA A 160 8.25 -1.60 7.61
N PHE A 161 7.93 -0.84 8.64
CA PHE A 161 8.59 0.43 8.97
C PHE A 161 10.05 0.25 9.40
N ALA A 162 10.33 -0.76 10.23
CA ALA A 162 11.68 -1.09 10.65
C ALA A 162 12.61 -1.43 9.47
N GLN A 163 12.08 -1.92 8.36
CA GLN A 163 12.82 -2.15 7.11
C GLN A 163 13.31 -0.84 6.46
N THR A 164 12.79 0.34 6.86
CA THR A 164 13.12 1.65 6.28
C THR A 164 13.03 1.70 4.74
N PRO A 165 11.91 1.26 4.14
CA PRO A 165 11.79 1.12 2.70
C PRO A 165 11.63 2.49 2.01
N GLN A 166 11.99 2.55 0.72
CA GLN A 166 11.65 3.66 -0.17
C GLN A 166 10.19 3.57 -0.63
N LEU A 167 9.68 2.35 -0.81
CA LEU A 167 8.32 2.05 -1.24
C LEU A 167 7.69 1.02 -0.29
N LEU A 168 6.56 1.38 0.30
CA LEU A 168 5.73 0.48 1.10
C LEU A 168 4.57 -0.03 0.25
N LEU A 169 4.44 -1.34 0.12
CA LEU A 169 3.31 -2.00 -0.52
C LEU A 169 2.37 -2.53 0.57
N LEU A 170 1.09 -2.20 0.45
CA LEU A 170 0.05 -2.67 1.35
C LEU A 170 -0.98 -3.46 0.55
N ASP A 171 -1.09 -4.77 0.81
CA ASP A 171 -2.09 -5.63 0.17
C ASP A 171 -3.28 -5.83 1.11
N GLU A 172 -4.34 -5.05 0.89
CA GLU A 172 -5.59 -5.08 1.67
C GLU A 172 -5.37 -4.95 3.20
N PRO A 173 -4.61 -3.94 3.66
CA PRO A 173 -4.15 -3.84 5.05
C PRO A 173 -5.28 -3.65 6.07
N THR A 174 -6.47 -3.28 5.61
CA THR A 174 -7.64 -2.97 6.44
C THR A 174 -8.61 -4.14 6.60
N ASN A 175 -8.35 -5.28 5.95
CA ASN A 175 -9.23 -6.44 6.05
C ASN A 175 -9.31 -6.97 7.49
N HIS A 176 -10.50 -7.40 7.89
CA HIS A 176 -10.80 -7.95 9.22
C HIS A 176 -10.59 -6.99 10.40
N LEU A 177 -10.35 -5.70 10.14
CA LEU A 177 -10.28 -4.66 11.16
C LEU A 177 -11.65 -3.98 11.32
N ASP A 178 -11.95 -3.54 12.54
CA ASP A 178 -13.07 -2.64 12.77
C ASP A 178 -12.85 -1.25 12.13
N PRO A 179 -13.91 -0.44 11.94
CA PRO A 179 -13.79 0.84 11.24
C PRO A 179 -12.77 1.81 11.86
N LEU A 180 -12.65 1.84 13.19
CA LEU A 180 -11.69 2.71 13.88
C LEU A 180 -10.25 2.23 13.63
N ALA A 181 -9.99 0.92 13.77
CA ALA A 181 -8.67 0.34 13.54
C ALA A 181 -8.19 0.52 12.09
N ARG A 182 -9.11 0.45 11.09
CA ARG A 182 -8.81 0.75 9.67
C ARG A 182 -8.31 2.18 9.48
N ALA A 183 -9.05 3.15 10.01
CA ALA A 183 -8.70 4.56 9.93
C ALA A 183 -7.37 4.86 10.65
N GLN A 184 -7.17 4.27 11.83
CA GLN A 184 -5.93 4.40 12.60
C GLN A 184 -4.73 3.84 11.84
N LEU A 185 -4.84 2.63 11.26
CA LEU A 185 -3.75 2.01 10.50
C LEU A 185 -3.29 2.89 9.33
N LEU A 186 -4.25 3.38 8.53
CA LEU A 186 -3.94 4.28 7.40
C LEU A 186 -3.37 5.63 7.87
N SER A 187 -3.81 6.13 9.03
CA SER A 187 -3.26 7.35 9.65
C SER A 187 -1.80 7.16 10.05
N LEU A 188 -1.40 6.01 10.60
CA LEU A 188 0.00 5.68 10.92
C LEU A 188 0.88 5.71 9.67
N VAL A 189 0.42 5.08 8.58
CA VAL A 189 1.13 5.10 7.29
C VAL A 189 1.28 6.53 6.77
N ARG A 190 0.21 7.33 6.84
CA ARG A 190 0.23 8.73 6.44
C ARG A 190 1.21 9.56 7.26
N LYS A 191 1.22 9.38 8.59
CA LYS A 191 2.12 10.08 9.51
C LYS A 191 3.60 9.76 9.24
N ARG A 192 3.91 8.51 8.90
CA ARG A 192 5.29 8.08 8.60
C ARG A 192 5.84 8.70 7.31
N GLY A 193 4.99 9.11 6.36
CA GLY A 193 5.38 9.82 5.15
C GLY A 193 6.15 8.99 4.12
N ILE A 194 6.16 7.67 4.23
CA ILE A 194 6.79 6.77 3.25
C ILE A 194 5.93 6.72 1.99
N SER A 195 6.57 6.71 0.81
CA SER A 195 5.88 6.45 -0.46
C SER A 195 5.15 5.12 -0.37
N THR A 196 3.84 5.13 -0.59
CA THR A 196 3.01 3.94 -0.32
C THR A 196 2.08 3.65 -1.49
N LEU A 197 2.08 2.39 -1.97
CA LEU A 197 1.07 1.86 -2.86
C LEU A 197 0.20 0.90 -2.06
N ALA A 198 -1.07 1.24 -1.88
CA ALA A 198 -2.01 0.47 -1.08
C ALA A 198 -3.17 -0.06 -1.91
N VAL A 199 -3.38 -1.36 -1.91
CA VAL A 199 -4.64 -1.97 -2.40
C VAL A 199 -5.70 -1.75 -1.34
N LEU A 200 -6.75 -1.02 -1.70
CA LEU A 200 -7.86 -0.69 -0.81
C LEU A 200 -9.20 -1.09 -1.43
N HIS A 201 -10.12 -1.58 -0.58
CA HIS A 201 -11.50 -1.90 -0.98
C HIS A 201 -12.52 -0.92 -0.42
N ASP A 202 -12.20 -0.25 0.70
CA ASP A 202 -13.09 0.68 1.38
C ASP A 202 -13.05 2.06 0.71
N LEU A 203 -13.95 2.33 -0.23
CA LEU A 203 -14.01 3.58 -0.99
C LEU A 203 -14.00 4.85 -0.11
N PRO A 204 -14.74 4.92 1.03
CA PRO A 204 -14.70 6.07 1.92
C PRO A 204 -13.31 6.39 2.50
N LEU A 205 -12.44 5.38 2.66
CA LEU A 205 -11.09 5.56 3.21
C LEU A 205 -10.07 6.07 2.19
N ILE A 206 -10.40 6.05 0.89
CA ILE A 206 -9.45 6.39 -0.17
C ILE A 206 -9.13 7.89 -0.15
N THR A 207 -10.15 8.73 -0.17
CA THR A 207 -9.98 10.19 -0.23
C THR A 207 -9.17 10.76 0.94
N PRO A 208 -9.37 10.36 2.21
CA PRO A 208 -8.56 10.85 3.31
C PRO A 208 -7.14 10.27 3.35
N PHE A 209 -6.88 9.14 2.67
CA PHE A 209 -5.60 8.47 2.67
C PHE A 209 -4.72 8.85 1.48
N ALA A 210 -5.25 8.75 0.25
CA ALA A 210 -4.47 8.76 -0.97
C ALA A 210 -4.31 10.15 -1.59
N ASP A 211 -3.13 10.43 -2.09
CA ASP A 211 -2.84 11.61 -2.92
C ASP A 211 -3.28 11.37 -4.36
N ARG A 212 -3.15 10.11 -4.85
CA ARG A 212 -3.61 9.67 -6.17
C ARG A 212 -4.26 8.28 -6.09
N VAL A 213 -5.07 8.00 -7.09
CA VAL A 213 -5.82 6.73 -7.22
C VAL A 213 -5.61 6.15 -8.61
N ALA A 214 -5.34 4.85 -8.66
CA ALA A 214 -5.32 4.04 -9.86
C ALA A 214 -6.48 3.04 -9.82
N VAL A 215 -7.35 3.08 -10.80
CA VAL A 215 -8.51 2.19 -10.93
C VAL A 215 -8.19 1.12 -11.96
N LEU A 216 -8.09 -0.14 -11.53
CA LEU A 216 -7.90 -1.28 -12.42
C LEU A 216 -9.22 -1.98 -12.70
N GLN A 217 -9.41 -2.35 -13.97
CA GLN A 217 -10.51 -3.19 -14.40
C GLN A 217 -10.01 -4.18 -15.47
N GLN A 218 -10.28 -5.47 -15.28
CA GLN A 218 -9.90 -6.54 -16.23
C GLN A 218 -8.44 -6.47 -16.70
N GLY A 219 -7.52 -6.20 -15.77
CA GLY A 219 -6.08 -6.12 -16.05
C GLY A 219 -5.61 -4.83 -16.71
N THR A 220 -6.48 -3.85 -16.92
CA THR A 220 -6.16 -2.55 -17.54
C THR A 220 -6.28 -1.40 -16.54
N LEU A 221 -5.53 -0.33 -16.75
CA LEU A 221 -5.65 0.92 -15.99
C LEU A 221 -6.77 1.77 -16.61
N LEU A 222 -7.95 1.77 -15.97
CA LEU A 222 -9.11 2.50 -16.46
C LEU A 222 -9.02 4.00 -16.15
N ARG A 223 -8.60 4.34 -14.95
CA ARG A 223 -8.49 5.72 -14.45
C ARG A 223 -7.24 5.88 -13.62
N TRP A 224 -6.69 7.09 -13.69
CA TRP A 224 -5.51 7.48 -12.94
C TRP A 224 -5.56 8.96 -12.63
N GLY A 225 -5.35 9.37 -11.39
CA GLY A 225 -5.36 10.79 -11.02
C GLY A 225 -5.64 11.06 -9.56
N THR A 226 -6.06 12.27 -9.25
CA THR A 226 -6.52 12.64 -7.89
C THR A 226 -7.76 11.83 -7.50
N PRO A 227 -8.03 11.65 -6.19
CA PRO A 227 -9.25 10.96 -5.74
C PRO A 227 -10.53 11.55 -6.35
N ALA A 228 -10.61 12.87 -6.49
CA ALA A 228 -11.78 13.53 -7.08
C ALA A 228 -12.00 13.13 -8.54
N HIS A 229 -10.92 12.98 -9.33
CA HIS A 229 -10.98 12.57 -10.74
C HIS A 229 -11.24 11.07 -10.89
N ALA A 230 -10.48 10.24 -10.17
CA ALA A 230 -10.52 8.79 -10.31
C ALA A 230 -11.80 8.17 -9.74
N LEU A 231 -12.38 8.79 -8.71
CA LEU A 231 -13.64 8.37 -8.07
C LEU A 231 -14.84 9.21 -8.56
N SER A 232 -14.83 9.70 -9.81
CA SER A 232 -16.02 10.37 -10.38
C SER A 232 -17.25 9.46 -10.29
N ALA A 233 -18.47 10.05 -10.24
CA ALA A 233 -19.71 9.28 -10.13
C ALA A 233 -19.83 8.22 -11.21
N ASP A 234 -19.52 8.58 -12.47
CA ASP A 234 -19.53 7.65 -13.61
C ASP A 234 -18.54 6.47 -13.43
N CYS A 235 -17.36 6.75 -12.92
CA CYS A 235 -16.37 5.70 -12.66
C CYS A 235 -16.84 4.76 -11.55
N VAL A 236 -17.33 5.32 -10.45
CA VAL A 236 -17.85 4.54 -9.31
C VAL A 236 -19.02 3.65 -9.75
N LYS A 237 -19.95 4.20 -10.54
CA LYS A 237 -21.08 3.45 -11.07
C LYS A 237 -20.65 2.34 -12.04
N SER A 238 -19.80 2.66 -13.01
CA SER A 238 -19.38 1.70 -14.03
C SER A 238 -18.48 0.58 -13.52
N VAL A 239 -17.62 0.87 -12.52
CA VAL A 239 -16.62 -0.10 -12.00
C VAL A 239 -17.13 -0.88 -10.81
N PHE A 240 -17.86 -0.21 -9.90
CA PHE A 240 -18.28 -0.81 -8.61
C PHE A 240 -19.80 -1.02 -8.52
N GLY A 241 -20.57 -0.54 -9.50
CA GLY A 241 -22.04 -0.62 -9.49
C GLY A 241 -22.70 0.22 -8.39
N MET A 242 -21.98 1.21 -7.83
CA MET A 242 -22.44 2.05 -6.73
C MET A 242 -22.78 3.46 -7.25
N GLU A 243 -23.74 4.10 -6.62
CA GLU A 243 -23.97 5.54 -6.81
C GLU A 243 -23.01 6.32 -5.89
N SER A 244 -22.63 7.53 -6.32
CA SER A 244 -21.84 8.42 -5.46
C SER A 244 -22.11 9.88 -5.74
N PHE A 245 -22.13 10.67 -4.67
CA PHE A 245 -22.30 12.12 -4.72
C PHE A 245 -21.41 12.80 -3.67
N THR A 246 -21.24 14.10 -3.77
CA THR A 246 -20.43 14.89 -2.84
C THR A 246 -21.31 15.79 -2.02
N VAL A 247 -21.10 15.79 -0.71
CA VAL A 247 -21.74 16.70 0.25
C VAL A 247 -20.70 17.53 0.98
N SER A 248 -21.10 18.67 1.52
CA SER A 248 -20.23 19.47 2.38
C SER A 248 -20.21 18.91 3.80
N HIS A 249 -19.02 18.79 4.38
CA HIS A 249 -18.88 18.40 5.80
C HIS A 249 -19.56 19.45 6.70
N PRO A 250 -20.44 19.05 7.64
CA PRO A 250 -21.27 20.01 8.39
C PRO A 250 -20.47 20.96 9.30
N ILE A 251 -19.26 20.58 9.70
CA ILE A 251 -18.44 21.39 10.62
C ILE A 251 -17.44 22.28 9.87
N ASN A 252 -16.76 21.77 8.85
CA ASN A 252 -15.63 22.47 8.22
C ASN A 252 -15.83 22.76 6.71
N GLY A 253 -16.98 22.39 6.14
CA GLY A 253 -17.33 22.64 4.74
C GLY A 253 -16.52 21.84 3.71
N SER A 254 -15.58 20.98 4.13
CA SER A 254 -14.79 20.19 3.19
C SER A 254 -15.68 19.18 2.43
N PRO A 255 -15.36 18.87 1.16
CA PRO A 255 -16.14 17.92 0.38
C PRO A 255 -15.98 16.49 0.93
N ILE A 256 -17.09 15.81 1.20
CA ILE A 256 -17.17 14.39 1.54
C ILE A 256 -17.87 13.67 0.40
N ARG A 257 -17.26 12.61 -0.12
CA ARG A 257 -17.91 11.72 -1.07
C ARG A 257 -18.67 10.62 -0.32
N ILE A 258 -19.94 10.50 -0.65
CA ILE A 258 -20.85 9.45 -0.17
C ILE A 258 -20.96 8.38 -1.26
N PHE A 259 -21.03 7.13 -0.85
CA PHE A 259 -21.19 5.97 -1.73
C PHE A 259 -22.42 5.20 -1.28
N GLU A 260 -23.30 4.88 -2.21
CA GLU A 260 -24.57 4.18 -1.92
C GLU A 260 -24.68 2.94 -2.81
N ALA A 261 -25.19 1.86 -2.23
CA ALA A 261 -25.59 0.71 -3.03
C ALA A 261 -26.80 1.10 -3.91
N PRO A 262 -26.89 0.61 -5.16
CA PRO A 262 -28.09 0.85 -5.97
C PRO A 262 -29.31 0.20 -5.30
N GLU A 263 -30.46 0.84 -5.41
CA GLU A 263 -31.72 0.24 -4.98
C GLU A 263 -31.96 -1.05 -5.79
N LEU A 264 -32.19 -2.14 -5.07
CA LEU A 264 -32.59 -3.41 -5.69
C LEU A 264 -34.05 -3.29 -6.13
N HIS A 265 -34.29 -3.14 -7.41
CA HIS A 265 -35.63 -3.19 -8.00
C HIS A 265 -36.03 -4.64 -8.32
#